data_3d60f2f64dce0be02aa2e2a1db90c2c1
#
_entry.id   3d60f2f64dce0be02aa2e2a1db90c2c1
#
_cell.length_a   1.000
_cell.length_b   1.000
_cell.length_c   1.000
_cell.angle_alpha   90.00
_cell.angle_beta   90.00
_cell.angle_gamma   90.00
#
_symmetry.space_group_name_H-M   'P 1'
#
loop_
_entity.id
_entity.type
_entity.pdbx_description
1 polymer ?
#
loop_
_entity_poly.entity_id
_entity_poly.type
_entity_poly.pdbx_seq_one_letter_code
_entity_poly.pdbx_strand_id
1 'polypeptide(L)'
;MKKWIDVIRKQPGFIMVVNFLLLMVVYMLSRWVFFYMNKSSFPDVTFEDMMTICLGGLRFDISALCYLNMLCITLQFLPIKVRDTVWYQRIVKTLFIVINALGIAVNAADIVYFEFGGRRTTFTIFSEFGGESNLGTIFLNSITNYWEVWLFGIAMIAIIAFLYYNPIKQDRPASSYPANKIYYSLHTVIFIIAGILVAGGARGGLKLKMHPLRQDSAELYCKKPLEAAIVLNTPFTLVTTAHKTAYKDPGFFAKEELDNIFNPIRNLHPKGGEMNRMNVVVFIMESFSMEYTGFFNKDKDGGNYQGYTPFLDSLLSKSYSF
;
A
#
# COMPACT_ATOMS: atom_id res chain seq x y z
N MET A 1 -31.06 30.73 11.78
CA MET A 1 -30.55 29.38 11.57
C MET A 1 -30.01 29.17 10.14
N LYS A 2 -30.78 29.37 9.07
CA LYS A 2 -30.30 29.18 7.67
C LYS A 2 -29.02 29.95 7.31
N LYS A 3 -28.88 31.22 7.68
CA LYS A 3 -27.67 32.01 7.41
C LYS A 3 -26.39 31.43 8.03
N TRP A 4 -26.47 30.89 9.24
CA TRP A 4 -25.31 30.27 9.91
C TRP A 4 -24.89 28.96 9.25
N ILE A 5 -25.84 28.14 8.81
CA ILE A 5 -25.58 26.91 8.09
C ILE A 5 -24.88 27.21 6.75
N ASP A 6 -25.30 28.26 6.03
CA ASP A 6 -24.67 28.66 4.76
C ASP A 6 -23.24 29.17 4.95
N VAL A 7 -22.96 29.84 6.07
CA VAL A 7 -21.59 30.28 6.41
C VAL A 7 -20.71 29.07 6.72
N ILE A 8 -21.18 28.11 7.52
CA ILE A 8 -20.43 26.92 7.86
C ILE A 8 -20.13 26.06 6.62
N ARG A 9 -21.11 25.87 5.73
CA ARG A 9 -20.96 25.10 4.50
C ARG A 9 -19.88 25.63 3.55
N LYS A 10 -19.62 26.94 3.58
CA LYS A 10 -18.58 27.60 2.77
C LYS A 10 -17.21 27.61 3.44
N GLN A 11 -17.11 27.12 4.67
CA GLN A 11 -15.79 27.05 5.34
C GLN A 11 -14.91 25.99 4.70
N PRO A 12 -13.60 26.23 4.55
CA PRO A 12 -12.66 25.31 3.95
C PRO A 12 -12.64 23.94 4.64
N GLY A 13 -12.72 23.96 5.97
CA GLY A 13 -12.75 22.74 6.76
C GLY A 13 -13.96 21.87 6.45
N PHE A 14 -15.14 22.46 6.32
CA PHE A 14 -16.35 21.71 5.99
C PHE A 14 -16.29 21.10 4.58
N ILE A 15 -15.81 21.88 3.59
CA ILE A 15 -15.61 21.40 2.22
C ILE A 15 -14.68 20.20 2.22
N MET A 16 -13.56 20.30 2.96
CA MET A 16 -12.57 19.21 3.01
C MET A 16 -13.10 17.97 3.68
N VAL A 17 -13.80 18.10 4.80
CA VAL A 17 -14.39 16.95 5.51
C VAL A 17 -15.41 16.23 4.63
N VAL A 18 -16.29 16.94 3.95
CA VAL A 18 -17.29 16.31 3.07
C VAL A 18 -16.61 15.54 1.92
N ASN A 19 -15.61 16.13 1.27
CA ASN A 19 -14.90 15.48 0.19
C ASN A 19 -14.02 14.31 0.70
N PHE A 20 -13.48 14.42 1.91
CA PHE A 20 -12.74 13.33 2.54
C PHE A 20 -13.64 12.14 2.87
N LEU A 21 -14.85 12.40 3.39
CA LEU A 21 -15.86 11.35 3.63
C LEU A 21 -16.29 10.66 2.32
N LEU A 22 -16.43 11.42 1.23
CA LEU A 22 -16.70 10.84 -0.09
C LEU A 22 -15.59 9.85 -0.49
N LEU A 23 -14.31 10.24 -0.32
CA LEU A 23 -13.19 9.37 -0.60
C LEU A 23 -13.17 8.12 0.31
N MET A 24 -13.50 8.25 1.59
CA MET A 24 -13.61 7.12 2.51
C MET A 24 -14.64 6.09 2.01
N VAL A 25 -15.79 6.55 1.50
CA VAL A 25 -16.80 5.66 0.89
C VAL A 25 -16.23 4.97 -0.35
N VAL A 26 -15.55 5.71 -1.23
CA VAL A 26 -14.95 5.15 -2.44
C VAL A 26 -13.89 4.08 -2.11
N TYR A 27 -13.02 4.32 -1.11
CA TYR A 27 -12.03 3.34 -0.67
C TYR A 27 -12.67 2.11 -0.02
N MET A 28 -13.75 2.31 0.73
CA MET A 28 -14.53 1.19 1.28
C MET A 28 -15.14 0.34 0.16
N LEU A 29 -15.73 0.95 -0.87
CA LEU A 29 -16.25 0.22 -2.03
C LEU A 29 -15.14 -0.51 -2.78
N SER A 30 -13.97 0.13 -2.96
CA SER A 30 -12.80 -0.51 -3.58
C SER A 30 -12.33 -1.75 -2.81
N ARG A 31 -12.40 -1.74 -1.47
CA ARG A 31 -12.09 -2.88 -0.61
C ARG A 31 -13.06 -4.04 -0.82
N TRP A 32 -14.36 -3.75 -0.91
CA TRP A 32 -15.36 -4.77 -1.20
C TRP A 32 -15.18 -5.40 -2.58
N VAL A 33 -14.89 -4.57 -3.60
CA VAL A 33 -14.63 -5.07 -4.96
C VAL A 33 -13.35 -5.90 -5.00
N PHE A 34 -12.27 -5.45 -4.32
CA PHE A 34 -11.04 -6.23 -4.18
C PHE A 34 -11.30 -7.61 -3.57
N PHE A 35 -12.06 -7.67 -2.47
CA PHE A 35 -12.42 -8.92 -1.82
C PHE A 35 -13.26 -9.82 -2.74
N TYR A 36 -14.26 -9.25 -3.42
CA TYR A 36 -15.14 -10.00 -4.29
C TYR A 36 -14.41 -10.61 -5.49
N MET A 37 -13.56 -9.83 -6.14
CA MET A 37 -12.80 -10.28 -7.32
C MET A 37 -11.74 -11.33 -6.95
N ASN A 38 -11.17 -11.25 -5.75
CA ASN A 38 -10.14 -12.18 -5.28
C ASN A 38 -10.68 -13.21 -4.27
N LYS A 39 -11.97 -13.51 -4.29
CA LYS A 39 -12.64 -14.38 -3.30
C LYS A 39 -12.02 -15.78 -3.20
N SER A 40 -11.49 -16.30 -4.30
CA SER A 40 -10.79 -17.59 -4.34
C SER A 40 -9.59 -17.66 -3.39
N SER A 41 -8.90 -16.54 -3.20
CA SER A 41 -7.76 -16.40 -2.28
C SER A 41 -8.18 -16.28 -0.80
N PHE A 42 -9.46 -15.99 -0.55
CA PHE A 42 -10.03 -15.74 0.79
C PHE A 42 -11.25 -16.63 1.09
N PRO A 43 -11.15 -17.98 0.97
CA PRO A 43 -12.32 -18.86 1.06
C PRO A 43 -13.00 -18.83 2.44
N ASP A 44 -12.24 -18.59 3.50
CA ASP A 44 -12.71 -18.69 4.88
C ASP A 44 -13.19 -17.36 5.48
N VAL A 45 -13.08 -16.26 4.74
CA VAL A 45 -13.50 -14.94 5.23
C VAL A 45 -15.02 -14.86 5.26
N THR A 46 -15.57 -14.76 6.47
CA THR A 46 -17.00 -14.57 6.70
C THR A 46 -17.41 -13.11 6.58
N PHE A 47 -18.72 -12.84 6.56
CA PHE A 47 -19.24 -11.47 6.58
C PHE A 47 -18.82 -10.70 7.84
N GLU A 48 -18.79 -11.36 8.99
CA GLU A 48 -18.36 -10.79 10.27
C GLU A 48 -16.86 -10.41 10.24
N ASP A 49 -16.03 -11.29 9.68
CA ASP A 49 -14.60 -11.00 9.46
C ASP A 49 -14.44 -9.80 8.54
N MET A 50 -15.22 -9.73 7.46
CA MET A 50 -15.17 -8.61 6.53
C MET A 50 -15.56 -7.28 7.21
N MET A 51 -16.52 -7.27 8.14
CA MET A 51 -16.84 -6.08 8.93
C MET A 51 -15.66 -5.62 9.80
N THR A 52 -14.98 -6.56 10.47
CA THR A 52 -13.78 -6.28 11.27
C THR A 52 -12.63 -5.74 10.39
N ILE A 53 -12.40 -6.37 9.24
CA ILE A 53 -11.44 -5.93 8.23
C ILE A 53 -11.76 -4.51 7.73
N CYS A 54 -13.02 -4.23 7.44
CA CYS A 54 -13.46 -2.91 7.01
C CYS A 54 -13.21 -1.84 8.07
N LEU A 55 -13.53 -2.11 9.34
CA LEU A 55 -13.27 -1.20 10.45
C LEU A 55 -11.76 -0.94 10.64
N GLY A 56 -10.95 -1.99 10.58
CA GLY A 56 -9.49 -1.86 10.60
C GLY A 56 -8.97 -1.05 9.41
N GLY A 57 -9.50 -1.35 8.22
CA GLY A 57 -9.15 -0.69 6.96
C GLY A 57 -9.37 0.81 6.95
N LEU A 58 -10.36 1.34 7.69
CA LEU A 58 -10.59 2.78 7.81
C LEU A 58 -9.34 3.54 8.27
N ARG A 59 -8.53 2.97 9.17
CA ARG A 59 -7.29 3.61 9.64
C ARG A 59 -6.27 3.74 8.52
N PHE A 60 -6.16 2.72 7.68
CA PHE A 60 -5.24 2.71 6.53
C PHE A 60 -5.75 3.63 5.42
N ASP A 61 -7.07 3.72 5.23
CA ASP A 61 -7.69 4.64 4.29
C ASP A 61 -7.46 6.09 4.70
N ILE A 62 -7.68 6.44 5.97
CA ILE A 62 -7.37 7.77 6.51
C ILE A 62 -5.91 8.11 6.30
N SER A 63 -5.00 7.18 6.61
CA SER A 63 -3.56 7.39 6.43
C SER A 63 -3.20 7.65 4.97
N ALA A 64 -3.65 6.79 4.05
CA ALA A 64 -3.44 6.96 2.62
C ALA A 64 -3.97 8.30 2.10
N LEU A 65 -5.21 8.64 2.48
CA LEU A 65 -5.86 9.88 2.05
C LEU A 65 -5.16 11.11 2.61
N CYS A 66 -4.63 11.06 3.84
CA CYS A 66 -3.82 12.14 4.40
C CYS A 66 -2.52 12.34 3.60
N TYR A 67 -1.82 11.26 3.24
CA TYR A 67 -0.62 11.37 2.41
C TYR A 67 -0.94 11.91 1.01
N LEU A 68 -1.91 11.32 0.32
CA LEU A 68 -2.26 11.73 -1.04
C LEU A 68 -2.78 13.16 -1.12
N ASN A 69 -3.63 13.55 -0.17
CA ASN A 69 -4.28 14.86 -0.19
C ASN A 69 -3.55 15.93 0.62
N MET A 70 -2.33 15.69 1.08
CA MET A 70 -1.56 16.64 1.87
C MET A 70 -1.43 18.01 1.18
N LEU A 71 -1.16 18.01 -0.13
CA LEU A 71 -1.10 19.23 -0.93
C LEU A 71 -2.47 19.93 -1.00
N CYS A 72 -3.53 19.21 -1.30
CA CYS A 72 -4.88 19.76 -1.38
C CYS A 72 -5.35 20.33 -0.05
N ILE A 73 -5.07 19.65 1.06
CA ILE A 73 -5.38 20.10 2.42
C ILE A 73 -4.58 21.38 2.74
N THR A 74 -3.28 21.38 2.44
CA THR A 74 -2.44 22.56 2.64
C THR A 74 -3.00 23.76 1.89
N LEU A 75 -3.30 23.63 0.60
CA LEU A 75 -3.88 24.68 -0.21
C LEU A 75 -5.23 25.13 0.34
N GLN A 76 -6.10 24.20 0.76
CA GLN A 76 -7.44 24.51 1.26
C GLN A 76 -7.41 25.27 2.58
N PHE A 77 -6.42 25.04 3.45
CA PHE A 77 -6.32 25.69 4.76
C PHE A 77 -5.36 26.87 4.80
N LEU A 78 -4.60 27.13 3.72
CA LEU A 78 -3.65 28.24 3.66
C LEU A 78 -4.31 29.58 4.06
N PRO A 79 -3.74 30.37 4.98
CA PRO A 79 -4.34 31.60 5.47
C PRO A 79 -4.22 32.76 4.47
N ILE A 80 -4.76 32.59 3.28
CA ILE A 80 -4.78 33.59 2.20
C ILE A 80 -6.21 33.89 1.74
N LYS A 81 -6.52 35.14 1.45
CA LYS A 81 -7.87 35.56 1.01
C LYS A 81 -8.23 35.03 -0.39
N VAL A 82 -7.20 34.86 -1.25
CA VAL A 82 -7.37 34.31 -2.60
C VAL A 82 -8.02 32.93 -2.60
N ARG A 83 -7.87 32.17 -1.50
CA ARG A 83 -8.51 30.87 -1.32
C ARG A 83 -10.03 30.87 -1.52
N ASP A 84 -10.69 31.97 -1.17
CA ASP A 84 -12.14 32.10 -1.25
C ASP A 84 -12.61 32.53 -2.65
N THR A 85 -11.73 32.54 -3.67
CA THR A 85 -12.06 32.84 -5.06
C THR A 85 -12.44 31.59 -5.85
N VAL A 86 -13.30 31.74 -6.85
CA VAL A 86 -13.80 30.62 -7.64
C VAL A 86 -12.70 29.92 -8.43
N TRP A 87 -11.76 30.70 -9.01
CA TRP A 87 -10.66 30.11 -9.79
C TRP A 87 -9.71 29.28 -8.92
N TYR A 88 -9.38 29.75 -7.71
CA TYR A 88 -8.55 29.02 -6.78
C TYR A 88 -9.20 27.69 -6.39
N GLN A 89 -10.49 27.71 -6.07
CA GLN A 89 -11.25 26.52 -5.73
C GLN A 89 -11.38 25.55 -6.91
N ARG A 90 -11.37 26.02 -8.15
CA ARG A 90 -11.30 25.16 -9.34
C ARG A 90 -9.96 24.44 -9.42
N ILE A 91 -8.85 25.13 -9.16
CA ILE A 91 -7.52 24.51 -9.14
C ILE A 91 -7.46 23.43 -8.06
N VAL A 92 -7.88 23.73 -6.82
CA VAL A 92 -7.90 22.76 -5.73
C VAL A 92 -8.79 21.55 -6.08
N LYS A 93 -9.98 21.78 -6.65
CA LYS A 93 -10.85 20.70 -7.14
C LYS A 93 -10.13 19.82 -8.18
N THR A 94 -9.50 20.44 -9.18
CA THR A 94 -8.82 19.68 -10.25
C THR A 94 -7.68 18.85 -9.68
N LEU A 95 -6.83 19.44 -8.83
CA LEU A 95 -5.75 18.73 -8.15
C LEU A 95 -6.28 17.56 -7.31
N PHE A 96 -7.36 17.80 -6.54
CA PHE A 96 -7.99 16.77 -5.73
C PHE A 96 -8.47 15.60 -6.59
N ILE A 97 -9.15 15.88 -7.71
CA ILE A 97 -9.64 14.84 -8.62
C ILE A 97 -8.48 14.07 -9.24
N VAL A 98 -7.44 14.75 -9.74
CA VAL A 98 -6.29 14.10 -10.39
C VAL A 98 -5.53 13.21 -9.41
N ILE A 99 -5.21 13.70 -8.22
CA ILE A 99 -4.46 12.95 -7.21
C ILE A 99 -5.25 11.69 -6.79
N ASN A 100 -6.54 11.84 -6.53
CA ASN A 100 -7.36 10.71 -6.10
C ASN A 100 -7.72 9.77 -7.24
N ALA A 101 -7.79 10.25 -8.48
CA ALA A 101 -7.90 9.39 -9.67
C ALA A 101 -6.69 8.46 -9.80
N LEU A 102 -5.47 8.97 -9.58
CA LEU A 102 -4.27 8.14 -9.53
C LEU A 102 -4.34 7.11 -8.39
N GLY A 103 -4.77 7.53 -7.19
CA GLY A 103 -4.95 6.62 -6.06
C GLY A 103 -5.96 5.49 -6.36
N ILE A 104 -7.07 5.81 -7.04
CA ILE A 104 -8.08 4.81 -7.44
C ILE A 104 -7.53 3.92 -8.56
N ALA A 105 -6.82 4.49 -9.53
CA ALA A 105 -6.25 3.72 -10.63
C ALA A 105 -5.26 2.64 -10.13
N VAL A 106 -4.38 2.99 -9.18
CA VAL A 106 -3.45 2.00 -8.60
C VAL A 106 -4.19 0.97 -7.72
N ASN A 107 -5.26 1.36 -7.01
CA ASN A 107 -6.10 0.41 -6.28
C ASN A 107 -6.81 -0.56 -7.23
N ALA A 108 -7.31 -0.08 -8.37
CA ALA A 108 -7.97 -0.90 -9.38
C ALA A 108 -6.96 -1.86 -10.04
N ALA A 109 -5.79 -1.36 -10.45
CA ALA A 109 -4.74 -2.19 -11.02
C ALA A 109 -4.31 -3.33 -10.06
N ASP A 110 -4.27 -3.04 -8.77
CA ASP A 110 -3.87 -4.00 -7.75
C ASP A 110 -4.92 -5.10 -7.51
N ILE A 111 -6.19 -4.87 -7.86
CA ILE A 111 -7.23 -5.92 -7.83
C ILE A 111 -6.84 -7.06 -8.77
N VAL A 112 -6.31 -6.74 -9.93
CA VAL A 112 -5.84 -7.71 -10.93
C VAL A 112 -4.48 -8.27 -10.54
N TYR A 113 -3.54 -7.40 -10.15
CA TYR A 113 -2.17 -7.82 -9.83
C TYR A 113 -2.09 -8.79 -8.65
N PHE A 114 -3.01 -8.67 -7.69
CA PHE A 114 -3.05 -9.53 -6.50
C PHE A 114 -3.22 -11.02 -6.84
N GLU A 115 -3.96 -11.36 -7.88
CA GLU A 115 -4.14 -12.74 -8.34
C GLU A 115 -2.79 -13.41 -8.69
N PHE A 116 -1.85 -12.62 -9.21
CA PHE A 116 -0.53 -13.10 -9.62
C PHE A 116 0.52 -12.98 -8.51
N GLY A 117 0.45 -11.90 -7.72
CA GLY A 117 1.48 -11.57 -6.73
C GLY A 117 1.19 -12.10 -5.32
N GLY A 118 -0.05 -12.43 -4.99
CA GLY A 118 -0.50 -12.86 -3.65
C GLY A 118 -0.28 -11.81 -2.54
N ARG A 119 0.08 -10.58 -2.91
CA ARG A 119 0.34 -9.47 -1.98
C ARG A 119 -0.08 -8.14 -2.57
N ARG A 120 -0.33 -7.15 -1.72
CA ARG A 120 -0.53 -5.77 -2.18
C ARG A 120 0.71 -5.22 -2.84
N THR A 121 0.50 -4.48 -3.93
CA THR A 121 1.57 -3.80 -4.66
C THR A 121 2.34 -2.85 -3.73
N THR A 122 3.65 -2.92 -3.80
CA THR A 122 4.60 -2.06 -3.09
C THR A 122 5.41 -1.23 -4.08
N PHE A 123 6.16 -0.25 -3.59
CA PHE A 123 6.94 0.65 -4.47
C PHE A 123 8.00 -0.09 -5.30
N THR A 124 8.40 -1.30 -4.87
CA THR A 124 9.36 -2.14 -5.62
C THR A 124 8.88 -2.53 -7.02
N ILE A 125 7.54 -2.45 -7.26
CA ILE A 125 6.96 -2.76 -8.58
C ILE A 125 7.58 -1.91 -9.70
N PHE A 126 7.93 -0.66 -9.42
CA PHE A 126 8.57 0.21 -10.41
C PHE A 126 9.97 -0.26 -10.82
N SER A 127 10.69 -0.95 -9.92
CA SER A 127 11.97 -1.58 -10.25
C SER A 127 11.79 -2.94 -10.90
N GLU A 128 10.78 -3.68 -10.52
CA GLU A 128 10.43 -4.99 -11.11
C GLU A 128 10.03 -4.83 -12.59
N PHE A 129 9.23 -3.81 -12.91
CA PHE A 129 8.82 -3.52 -14.28
C PHE A 129 9.76 -2.61 -15.06
N GLY A 130 10.79 -2.03 -14.43
CA GLY A 130 11.71 -1.08 -15.07
C GLY A 130 12.53 -1.65 -16.23
N GLY A 131 12.65 -2.99 -16.31
CA GLY A 131 13.35 -3.70 -17.41
C GLY A 131 12.44 -4.36 -18.44
N GLU A 132 11.11 -4.29 -18.26
CA GLU A 132 10.16 -4.98 -19.14
C GLU A 132 9.92 -4.23 -20.44
N SER A 133 10.26 -4.85 -21.58
CA SER A 133 10.04 -4.27 -22.92
C SER A 133 8.57 -4.32 -23.36
N ASN A 134 7.72 -5.12 -22.73
CA ASN A 134 6.36 -5.44 -23.15
C ASN A 134 5.25 -4.75 -22.34
N LEU A 135 5.56 -3.70 -21.59
CA LEU A 135 4.59 -3.00 -20.72
C LEU A 135 3.32 -2.56 -21.46
N GLY A 136 3.46 -2.09 -22.70
CA GLY A 136 2.32 -1.68 -23.52
C GLY A 136 1.36 -2.84 -23.83
N THR A 137 1.89 -4.01 -24.14
CA THR A 137 1.09 -5.22 -24.40
C THR A 137 0.40 -5.73 -23.13
N ILE A 138 1.11 -5.73 -22.01
CA ILE A 138 0.55 -6.11 -20.70
C ILE A 138 -0.62 -5.17 -20.35
N PHE A 139 -0.44 -3.86 -20.56
CA PHE A 139 -1.48 -2.86 -20.29
C PHE A 139 -2.71 -3.07 -21.19
N LEU A 140 -2.53 -3.24 -22.50
CA LEU A 140 -3.63 -3.49 -23.42
C LEU A 140 -4.38 -4.80 -23.10
N ASN A 141 -3.65 -5.87 -22.80
CA ASN A 141 -4.24 -7.13 -22.39
C ASN A 141 -5.01 -6.99 -21.07
N SER A 142 -4.56 -6.15 -20.15
CA SER A 142 -5.30 -5.90 -18.90
C SER A 142 -6.64 -5.21 -19.16
N ILE A 143 -6.72 -4.29 -20.14
CA ILE A 143 -7.98 -3.64 -20.49
C ILE A 143 -8.99 -4.64 -21.07
N THR A 144 -8.53 -5.54 -21.93
CA THR A 144 -9.42 -6.52 -22.58
C THR A 144 -9.87 -7.63 -21.63
N ASN A 145 -8.96 -8.16 -20.82
CA ASN A 145 -9.24 -9.31 -19.96
C ASN A 145 -9.91 -8.93 -18.64
N TYR A 146 -9.71 -7.68 -18.17
CA TYR A 146 -10.23 -7.20 -16.88
C TYR A 146 -11.02 -5.91 -17.03
N TRP A 147 -11.80 -5.78 -18.11
CA TRP A 147 -12.58 -4.58 -18.44
C TRP A 147 -13.51 -4.14 -17.32
N GLU A 148 -14.03 -5.08 -16.51
CA GLU A 148 -14.90 -4.82 -15.36
C GLU A 148 -14.20 -3.98 -14.30
N VAL A 149 -12.92 -4.27 -14.02
CA VAL A 149 -12.09 -3.52 -13.07
C VAL A 149 -11.81 -2.11 -13.59
N TRP A 150 -11.56 -1.97 -14.90
CA TRP A 150 -11.39 -0.68 -15.55
C TRP A 150 -12.65 0.16 -15.49
N LEU A 151 -13.81 -0.45 -15.78
CA LEU A 151 -15.11 0.21 -15.68
C LEU A 151 -15.39 0.67 -14.25
N PHE A 152 -15.10 -0.17 -13.26
CA PHE A 152 -15.21 0.18 -11.85
C PHE A 152 -14.32 1.38 -11.49
N GLY A 153 -13.05 1.38 -11.88
CA GLY A 153 -12.13 2.48 -11.64
C GLY A 153 -12.62 3.80 -12.23
N ILE A 154 -13.06 3.78 -13.50
CA ILE A 154 -13.62 4.95 -14.19
C ILE A 154 -14.89 5.45 -13.48
N ALA A 155 -15.78 4.54 -13.08
CA ALA A 155 -17.00 4.91 -12.35
C ALA A 155 -16.67 5.58 -11.00
N MET A 156 -15.70 5.09 -10.26
CA MET A 156 -15.26 5.69 -8.99
C MET A 156 -14.66 7.09 -9.19
N ILE A 157 -13.85 7.27 -10.23
CA ILE A 157 -13.30 8.59 -10.60
C ILE A 157 -14.44 9.55 -11.00
N ALA A 158 -15.39 9.08 -11.78
CA ALA A 158 -16.56 9.88 -12.15
C ALA A 158 -17.38 10.29 -10.92
N ILE A 159 -17.65 9.38 -9.99
CA ILE A 159 -18.33 9.65 -8.73
C ILE A 159 -17.63 10.78 -7.96
N ILE A 160 -16.30 10.73 -7.81
CA ILE A 160 -15.55 11.80 -7.15
C ILE A 160 -15.68 13.13 -7.92
N ALA A 161 -15.56 13.10 -9.24
CA ALA A 161 -15.61 14.32 -10.05
C ALA A 161 -16.99 14.99 -10.00
N PHE A 162 -18.07 14.21 -10.04
CA PHE A 162 -19.45 14.71 -10.01
C PHE A 162 -19.94 15.09 -8.61
N LEU A 163 -19.60 14.29 -7.60
CA LEU A 163 -20.05 14.51 -6.23
C LEU A 163 -19.13 15.43 -5.43
N TYR A 164 -18.03 15.92 -6.02
CA TYR A 164 -17.13 16.86 -5.34
C TYR A 164 -17.89 18.07 -4.83
N TYR A 165 -17.91 18.23 -3.53
CA TYR A 165 -18.60 19.31 -2.87
C TYR A 165 -17.80 20.61 -2.95
N ASN A 166 -18.34 21.62 -3.65
CA ASN A 166 -17.83 22.99 -3.67
C ASN A 166 -18.96 24.00 -3.74
N PRO A 167 -19.33 24.61 -2.63
CA PRO A 167 -20.41 25.60 -2.55
C PRO A 167 -20.00 27.00 -2.99
N ILE A 168 -18.69 27.25 -3.25
CA ILE A 168 -18.18 28.57 -3.62
C ILE A 168 -18.42 28.78 -5.11
N LYS A 169 -19.49 29.51 -5.44
CA LYS A 169 -19.91 29.81 -6.82
C LYS A 169 -19.57 31.22 -7.26
N GLN A 170 -19.27 32.12 -6.30
CA GLN A 170 -18.95 33.51 -6.52
C GLN A 170 -17.81 33.91 -5.57
N ASP A 171 -16.98 34.84 -6.03
CA ASP A 171 -15.88 35.37 -5.23
C ASP A 171 -16.44 36.12 -4.02
N ARG A 172 -15.74 35.98 -2.89
CA ARG A 172 -16.12 36.64 -1.66
C ARG A 172 -15.74 38.14 -1.75
N PRO A 173 -16.69 39.09 -1.58
CA PRO A 173 -16.37 40.50 -1.65
C PRO A 173 -15.41 40.94 -0.53
N ALA A 174 -14.50 41.83 -0.86
CA ALA A 174 -13.47 42.30 0.07
C ALA A 174 -14.04 42.87 1.39
N SER A 175 -15.21 43.51 1.31
CA SER A 175 -15.91 44.08 2.47
C SER A 175 -16.44 43.03 3.47
N SER A 176 -16.53 41.74 3.07
CA SER A 176 -17.02 40.69 3.94
C SER A 176 -15.95 40.01 4.81
N TYR A 177 -14.69 40.40 4.65
CA TYR A 177 -13.61 39.88 5.49
C TYR A 177 -13.49 40.69 6.80
N PRO A 178 -13.23 40.03 7.92
CA PRO A 178 -12.88 40.69 9.16
C PRO A 178 -11.54 41.46 9.02
N ALA A 179 -11.19 42.26 10.02
CA ALA A 179 -9.91 42.97 10.06
C ALA A 179 -8.75 41.98 9.78
N ASN A 180 -7.75 42.45 9.02
CA ASN A 180 -6.65 41.57 8.56
C ASN A 180 -5.99 40.76 9.70
N LYS A 181 -5.72 41.42 10.85
CA LYS A 181 -5.11 40.76 12.00
C LYS A 181 -5.96 39.57 12.50
N ILE A 182 -7.28 39.75 12.63
CA ILE A 182 -8.20 38.71 13.08
C ILE A 182 -8.28 37.58 12.05
N TYR A 183 -8.39 37.93 10.77
CA TYR A 183 -8.46 36.96 9.68
C TYR A 183 -7.24 36.03 9.68
N TYR A 184 -6.04 36.63 9.61
CA TYR A 184 -4.81 35.84 9.50
C TYR A 184 -4.51 35.08 10.79
N SER A 185 -4.71 35.63 11.97
CA SER A 185 -4.50 34.90 13.23
C SER A 185 -5.40 33.67 13.33
N LEU A 186 -6.70 33.82 13.06
CA LEU A 186 -7.66 32.71 13.12
C LEU A 186 -7.32 31.62 12.12
N HIS A 187 -7.07 31.99 10.85
CA HIS A 187 -6.79 31.00 9.80
C HIS A 187 -5.42 30.34 9.96
N THR A 188 -4.43 31.01 10.56
CA THR A 188 -3.15 30.39 10.91
C THR A 188 -3.34 29.32 11.99
N VAL A 189 -4.13 29.58 13.02
CA VAL A 189 -4.45 28.57 14.05
C VAL A 189 -5.17 27.36 13.43
N ILE A 190 -6.16 27.62 12.57
CA ILE A 190 -6.88 26.54 11.86
C ILE A 190 -5.93 25.75 10.97
N PHE A 191 -5.00 26.40 10.26
CA PHE A 191 -3.99 25.75 9.43
C PHE A 191 -3.07 24.82 10.25
N ILE A 192 -2.60 25.29 11.40
CA ILE A 192 -1.78 24.48 12.33
C ILE A 192 -2.56 23.25 12.81
N ILE A 193 -3.81 23.44 13.24
CA ILE A 193 -4.67 22.34 13.68
C ILE A 193 -4.88 21.33 12.55
N ALA A 194 -5.17 21.79 11.33
CA ALA A 194 -5.30 20.94 10.16
C ALA A 194 -4.01 20.13 9.89
N GLY A 195 -2.84 20.78 10.00
CA GLY A 195 -1.53 20.12 9.87
C GLY A 195 -1.31 19.02 10.92
N ILE A 196 -1.67 19.28 12.17
CA ILE A 196 -1.59 18.29 13.26
C ILE A 196 -2.52 17.09 12.99
N LEU A 197 -3.75 17.37 12.54
CA LEU A 197 -4.72 16.32 12.22
C LEU A 197 -4.27 15.46 11.03
N VAL A 198 -3.70 16.08 10.00
CA VAL A 198 -3.14 15.37 8.83
C VAL A 198 -1.95 14.52 9.25
N ALA A 199 -1.03 15.06 10.03
CA ALA A 199 0.12 14.31 10.53
C ALA A 199 -0.31 13.14 11.42
N GLY A 200 -1.31 13.34 12.27
CA GLY A 200 -1.90 12.29 13.09
C GLY A 200 -2.62 11.24 12.26
N GLY A 201 -3.40 11.66 11.27
CA GLY A 201 -4.08 10.75 10.33
C GLY A 201 -3.08 9.90 9.53
N ALA A 202 -2.04 10.53 8.97
CA ALA A 202 -0.98 9.86 8.24
C ALA A 202 -0.24 8.81 9.09
N ARG A 203 0.03 9.12 10.38
CA ARG A 203 0.63 8.16 11.32
C ARG A 203 -0.33 7.08 11.82
N GLY A 204 -1.63 7.21 11.56
CA GLY A 204 -2.67 6.31 12.08
C GLY A 204 -3.13 6.63 13.51
N GLY A 205 -2.77 7.81 14.06
CA GLY A 205 -3.24 8.29 15.36
C GLY A 205 -2.43 9.46 15.90
N LEU A 206 -3.03 10.17 16.88
CA LEU A 206 -2.46 11.39 17.50
C LEU A 206 -1.56 11.10 18.71
N LYS A 207 -1.51 9.86 19.21
CA LYS A 207 -0.69 9.52 20.39
C LYS A 207 0.80 9.57 20.04
N LEU A 208 1.58 10.41 20.69
CA LEU A 208 3.01 10.61 20.43
C LEU A 208 3.86 9.34 20.58
N LYS A 209 3.49 8.47 21.54
CA LYS A 209 4.18 7.19 21.80
C LYS A 209 3.77 6.05 20.87
N MET A 210 2.80 6.28 19.97
CA MET A 210 2.35 5.25 19.04
C MET A 210 3.31 5.17 17.84
N HIS A 211 3.73 3.96 17.50
CA HIS A 211 4.49 3.74 16.27
C HIS A 211 3.65 4.12 15.03
N PRO A 212 4.27 4.68 14.00
CA PRO A 212 3.60 4.92 12.73
C PRO A 212 2.95 3.65 12.20
N LEU A 213 1.81 3.80 11.53
CA LEU A 213 1.09 2.69 10.94
C LEU A 213 1.98 2.00 9.88
N ARG A 214 2.07 0.68 9.97
CA ARG A 214 2.87 -0.17 9.07
C ARG A 214 1.98 -1.22 8.42
N GLN A 215 2.47 -1.88 7.40
CA GLN A 215 1.71 -2.94 6.71
C GLN A 215 1.38 -4.11 7.65
N ASP A 216 2.35 -4.51 8.49
CA ASP A 216 2.19 -5.57 9.51
C ASP A 216 1.08 -5.26 10.52
N SER A 217 0.80 -3.97 10.76
CA SER A 217 -0.32 -3.57 11.65
C SER A 217 -1.70 -3.96 11.11
N ALA A 218 -1.82 -4.34 9.84
CA ALA A 218 -3.06 -4.83 9.24
C ALA A 218 -3.46 -6.21 9.79
N GLU A 219 -2.48 -7.03 10.17
CA GLU A 219 -2.71 -8.37 10.71
C GLU A 219 -3.50 -8.35 12.03
N LEU A 220 -3.52 -7.23 12.75
CA LEU A 220 -4.33 -7.07 13.96
C LEU A 220 -5.85 -7.17 13.72
N TYR A 221 -6.28 -7.07 12.47
CA TYR A 221 -7.69 -7.07 12.07
C TYR A 221 -8.09 -8.32 11.29
N CYS A 222 -7.21 -9.30 11.19
CA CYS A 222 -7.40 -10.52 10.39
C CYS A 222 -7.13 -11.77 11.23
N LYS A 223 -7.67 -12.90 10.76
CA LYS A 223 -7.39 -14.23 11.31
C LYS A 223 -6.17 -14.87 10.64
N LYS A 224 -5.95 -14.58 9.37
CA LYS A 224 -4.83 -15.10 8.57
C LYS A 224 -4.00 -13.97 7.99
N PRO A 225 -2.67 -14.10 7.89
CA PRO A 225 -1.79 -13.05 7.36
C PRO A 225 -2.17 -12.58 5.95
N LEU A 226 -2.63 -13.49 5.07
CA LEU A 226 -3.05 -13.14 3.71
C LEU A 226 -4.23 -12.15 3.69
N GLU A 227 -5.14 -12.23 4.67
CA GLU A 227 -6.31 -11.37 4.79
C GLU A 227 -5.93 -9.90 5.06
N ALA A 228 -4.70 -9.64 5.54
CA ALA A 228 -4.17 -8.29 5.70
C ALA A 228 -4.17 -7.51 4.37
N ALA A 229 -4.10 -8.22 3.24
CA ALA A 229 -4.24 -7.60 1.93
C ALA A 229 -5.62 -6.95 1.72
N ILE A 230 -6.69 -7.44 2.35
CA ILE A 230 -8.02 -6.81 2.26
C ILE A 230 -8.07 -5.56 3.14
N VAL A 231 -7.41 -5.56 4.30
CA VAL A 231 -7.34 -4.41 5.22
C VAL A 231 -6.60 -3.23 4.57
N LEU A 232 -5.49 -3.53 3.89
CA LEU A 232 -4.63 -2.55 3.23
C LEU A 232 -5.27 -1.98 1.96
N ASN A 233 -4.83 -0.80 1.58
CA ASN A 233 -5.06 -0.21 0.26
C ASN A 233 -3.73 0.10 -0.43
N THR A 234 -3.71 0.09 -1.75
CA THR A 234 -2.48 0.22 -2.54
C THR A 234 -1.81 1.59 -2.41
N PRO A 235 -2.50 2.72 -2.35
CA PRO A 235 -1.87 4.00 -2.08
C PRO A 235 -1.08 4.02 -0.76
N PHE A 236 -1.61 3.41 0.31
CA PHE A 236 -0.90 3.29 1.58
C PHE A 236 0.37 2.45 1.43
N THR A 237 0.28 1.28 0.80
CA THR A 237 1.43 0.39 0.63
C THR A 237 2.52 1.04 -0.22
N LEU A 238 2.15 1.71 -1.32
CA LEU A 238 3.10 2.44 -2.18
C LEU A 238 3.83 3.54 -1.41
N VAL A 239 3.10 4.42 -0.70
CA VAL A 239 3.71 5.54 0.04
C VAL A 239 4.62 5.04 1.16
N THR A 240 4.17 4.05 1.93
CA THR A 240 4.94 3.56 3.09
C THR A 240 6.14 2.69 2.71
N THR A 241 6.23 2.23 1.47
CA THR A 241 7.35 1.45 0.95
C THR A 241 8.26 2.24 0.01
N ALA A 242 7.96 3.50 -0.30
CA ALA A 242 8.73 4.32 -1.22
C ALA A 242 10.22 4.50 -0.81
N HIS A 243 10.52 4.36 0.49
CA HIS A 243 11.90 4.42 1.02
C HIS A 243 12.54 3.04 1.23
N LYS A 244 11.80 1.95 1.00
CA LYS A 244 12.37 0.60 1.07
C LYS A 244 13.04 0.33 -0.26
N THR A 245 14.33 0.61 -0.33
CA THR A 245 15.14 0.16 -1.48
C THR A 245 15.15 -1.36 -1.52
N ALA A 246 14.91 -1.94 -2.69
CA ALA A 246 15.37 -3.28 -3.02
C ALA A 246 16.86 -3.40 -2.63
N TYR A 247 17.31 -4.63 -2.45
CA TYR A 247 18.70 -4.94 -2.10
C TYR A 247 19.66 -3.93 -2.74
N LYS A 248 20.44 -3.24 -1.90
CA LYS A 248 21.44 -2.29 -2.36
C LYS A 248 22.77 -3.03 -2.36
N ASP A 249 23.38 -3.13 -3.53
CA ASP A 249 24.73 -3.69 -3.65
C ASP A 249 25.66 -2.96 -2.68
N PRO A 250 26.26 -3.67 -1.70
CA PRO A 250 27.16 -3.04 -0.75
C PRO A 250 28.47 -2.55 -1.38
N GLY A 251 28.76 -2.93 -2.64
CA GLY A 251 29.91 -2.44 -3.38
C GLY A 251 31.25 -2.82 -2.78
N PHE A 252 31.34 -3.97 -2.12
CA PHE A 252 32.61 -4.41 -1.49
C PHE A 252 33.76 -4.67 -2.51
N PHE A 253 33.37 -4.97 -3.74
CA PHE A 253 34.30 -5.25 -4.84
C PHE A 253 33.83 -4.52 -6.11
N ALA A 254 34.80 -4.14 -6.97
CA ALA A 254 34.48 -3.67 -8.30
C ALA A 254 33.85 -4.81 -9.12
N LYS A 255 32.87 -4.48 -10.01
CA LYS A 255 32.18 -5.50 -10.82
C LYS A 255 33.14 -6.37 -11.65
N GLU A 256 34.21 -5.76 -12.14
CA GLU A 256 35.26 -6.41 -12.94
C GLU A 256 36.10 -7.42 -12.14
N GLU A 257 36.17 -7.23 -10.84
CA GLU A 257 36.90 -8.13 -9.91
C GLU A 257 36.02 -9.28 -9.45
N LEU A 258 34.72 -9.11 -9.40
CA LEU A 258 33.78 -10.12 -8.88
C LEU A 258 33.87 -11.43 -9.64
N ASP A 259 33.90 -11.38 -10.95
CA ASP A 259 33.97 -12.58 -11.83
C ASP A 259 35.29 -13.34 -11.64
N ASN A 260 36.37 -12.65 -11.25
CA ASN A 260 37.70 -13.26 -10.96
C ASN A 260 37.75 -13.87 -9.56
N ILE A 261 37.01 -13.29 -8.58
CA ILE A 261 36.96 -13.78 -7.20
C ILE A 261 35.99 -14.94 -7.09
N PHE A 262 34.81 -14.84 -7.68
CA PHE A 262 33.78 -15.88 -7.64
C PHE A 262 32.89 -15.83 -8.86
N ASN A 263 32.95 -16.88 -9.67
CA ASN A 263 31.97 -17.07 -10.77
C ASN A 263 30.96 -18.13 -10.36
N PRO A 264 29.66 -17.77 -10.18
CA PRO A 264 28.61 -18.72 -9.84
C PRO A 264 28.28 -19.69 -10.96
N ILE A 265 28.64 -19.34 -12.21
CA ILE A 265 28.41 -20.19 -13.38
C ILE A 265 29.57 -21.18 -13.50
N ARG A 266 29.32 -22.42 -13.13
CA ARG A 266 30.29 -23.51 -13.26
C ARG A 266 30.07 -24.21 -14.61
N ASN A 267 31.04 -24.14 -15.50
CA ASN A 267 31.10 -24.95 -16.71
C ASN A 267 31.50 -26.37 -16.34
N LEU A 268 30.53 -27.24 -16.15
CA LEU A 268 30.77 -28.66 -15.94
C LEU A 268 31.05 -29.30 -17.29
N HIS A 269 32.29 -29.77 -17.49
CA HIS A 269 32.60 -30.61 -18.64
C HIS A 269 32.12 -32.03 -18.36
N PRO A 270 31.05 -32.52 -18.97
CA PRO A 270 30.57 -33.86 -18.76
C PRO A 270 31.68 -34.85 -19.24
N LYS A 271 32.16 -35.71 -18.37
CA LYS A 271 32.93 -36.87 -18.78
C LYS A 271 32.00 -37.73 -19.61
N GLY A 272 32.36 -37.96 -20.89
CA GLY A 272 31.51 -38.75 -21.79
C GLY A 272 31.05 -40.09 -21.16
N GLY A 273 29.78 -40.32 -21.17
CA GLY A 273 29.10 -41.47 -20.62
C GLY A 273 27.61 -41.42 -20.94
N GLU A 274 26.91 -42.54 -20.80
CA GLU A 274 25.47 -42.59 -20.96
C GLU A 274 24.77 -41.70 -19.92
N MET A 275 23.76 -40.96 -20.35
CA MET A 275 22.97 -40.10 -19.49
C MET A 275 22.20 -40.95 -18.46
N ASN A 276 22.52 -40.78 -17.20
CA ASN A 276 21.79 -41.45 -16.12
C ASN A 276 20.44 -40.75 -15.91
N ARG A 277 19.35 -41.39 -16.28
CA ARG A 277 17.99 -40.85 -16.20
C ARG A 277 17.43 -41.03 -14.77
N MET A 278 17.84 -40.17 -13.88
CA MET A 278 17.29 -40.14 -12.51
C MET A 278 16.32 -38.96 -12.33
N ASN A 279 15.33 -39.18 -11.47
CA ASN A 279 14.48 -38.08 -10.99
C ASN A 279 15.24 -37.32 -9.93
N VAL A 280 15.17 -35.98 -10.01
CA VAL A 280 15.74 -35.09 -9.00
C VAL A 280 14.61 -34.40 -8.26
N VAL A 281 14.58 -34.56 -6.94
CA VAL A 281 13.62 -33.88 -6.06
C VAL A 281 14.41 -32.94 -5.15
N VAL A 282 14.08 -31.67 -5.19
CA VAL A 282 14.74 -30.63 -4.37
C VAL A 282 13.75 -30.15 -3.30
N PHE A 283 14.13 -30.29 -2.04
CA PHE A 283 13.38 -29.74 -0.91
C PHE A 283 14.07 -28.46 -0.42
N ILE A 284 13.41 -27.32 -0.55
CA ILE A 284 13.86 -26.06 0.04
C ILE A 284 13.08 -25.85 1.33
N MET A 285 13.75 -26.03 2.46
CA MET A 285 13.13 -25.89 3.78
C MET A 285 13.44 -24.51 4.35
N GLU A 286 12.42 -23.66 4.48
CA GLU A 286 12.53 -22.35 5.08
C GLU A 286 12.48 -22.43 6.61
N SER A 287 13.27 -21.59 7.27
CA SER A 287 13.33 -21.48 8.76
C SER A 287 13.62 -22.79 9.47
N PHE A 288 14.30 -23.72 8.80
CA PHE A 288 14.68 -25.01 9.34
C PHE A 288 16.08 -24.95 9.92
N SER A 289 16.18 -24.96 11.24
CA SER A 289 17.47 -24.95 11.93
C SER A 289 18.08 -26.36 11.96
N MET A 290 19.41 -26.42 11.77
CA MET A 290 20.20 -27.62 11.98
C MET A 290 19.97 -28.24 13.37
N GLU A 291 19.59 -27.42 14.36
CA GLU A 291 19.30 -27.82 15.73
C GLU A 291 18.13 -28.84 15.83
N TYR A 292 17.20 -28.85 14.89
CA TYR A 292 16.09 -29.82 14.88
C TYR A 292 16.53 -31.25 14.51
N THR A 293 17.72 -31.42 13.92
CA THR A 293 18.21 -32.72 13.47
C THR A 293 19.04 -33.41 14.54
N GLY A 294 18.84 -34.67 14.78
CA GLY A 294 19.70 -35.52 15.61
C GLY A 294 21.04 -35.81 14.90
N PHE A 295 21.04 -35.94 13.57
CA PHE A 295 22.20 -36.30 12.77
C PHE A 295 23.36 -35.28 12.90
N PHE A 296 23.09 -34.00 12.89
CA PHE A 296 24.10 -32.95 13.02
C PHE A 296 24.42 -32.55 14.46
N ASN A 297 23.69 -33.10 15.44
CA ASN A 297 23.84 -32.75 16.87
C ASN A 297 24.16 -33.95 17.75
N LYS A 298 24.94 -34.91 17.21
CA LYS A 298 25.28 -36.15 17.92
C LYS A 298 26.07 -35.92 19.24
N ASP A 299 26.72 -34.77 19.37
CA ASP A 299 27.51 -34.42 20.54
C ASP A 299 26.71 -33.74 21.65
N LYS A 300 25.44 -33.36 21.36
CA LYS A 300 24.55 -32.74 22.37
C LYS A 300 24.02 -33.79 23.33
N ASP A 301 23.73 -33.37 24.56
CA ASP A 301 23.20 -34.19 25.66
C ASP A 301 24.06 -35.46 25.94
N GLY A 302 25.39 -35.33 25.81
CA GLY A 302 26.29 -36.46 26.01
C GLY A 302 26.12 -37.58 24.99
N GLY A 303 25.62 -37.28 23.79
CA GLY A 303 25.35 -38.22 22.72
C GLY A 303 23.92 -38.78 22.67
N ASN A 304 23.05 -38.28 23.54
CA ASN A 304 21.64 -38.78 23.64
C ASN A 304 20.62 -37.88 22.92
N TYR A 305 21.05 -36.82 22.28
CA TYR A 305 20.14 -35.91 21.57
C TYR A 305 19.53 -36.61 20.34
N GLN A 306 18.20 -36.80 20.36
CA GLN A 306 17.49 -37.52 19.30
C GLN A 306 16.96 -36.57 18.17
N GLY A 307 16.91 -35.26 18.43
CA GLY A 307 16.31 -34.30 17.49
C GLY A 307 14.81 -34.51 17.33
N TYR A 308 14.25 -33.85 16.33
CA TYR A 308 12.80 -33.87 16.00
C TYR A 308 12.52 -34.47 14.61
N THR A 309 13.55 -34.95 13.91
CA THR A 309 13.46 -35.36 12.50
C THR A 309 13.99 -36.78 12.24
N PRO A 310 13.45 -37.82 12.88
CA PRO A 310 14.02 -39.15 12.82
C PRO A 310 14.12 -39.71 11.39
N PHE A 311 13.14 -39.43 10.53
CA PHE A 311 13.18 -39.85 9.13
C PHE A 311 14.29 -39.13 8.34
N LEU A 312 14.40 -37.82 8.50
CA LEU A 312 15.46 -37.01 7.85
C LEU A 312 16.84 -37.46 8.36
N ASP A 313 17.01 -37.71 9.65
CA ASP A 313 18.25 -38.15 10.24
C ASP A 313 18.68 -39.53 9.68
N SER A 314 17.71 -40.42 9.48
CA SER A 314 17.94 -41.73 8.82
C SER A 314 18.36 -41.55 7.36
N LEU A 315 17.77 -40.60 6.64
CA LEU A 315 18.14 -40.29 5.26
C LEU A 315 19.54 -39.67 5.18
N LEU A 316 19.84 -38.70 6.04
CA LEU A 316 21.13 -38.02 6.14
C LEU A 316 22.27 -39.00 6.46
N SER A 317 22.01 -40.03 7.28
CA SER A 317 22.99 -41.05 7.61
C SER A 317 23.41 -41.94 6.42
N LYS A 318 22.63 -41.94 5.34
CA LYS A 318 22.84 -42.75 4.12
C LYS A 318 23.14 -41.89 2.90
N SER A 319 23.32 -40.59 3.07
CA SER A 319 23.53 -39.65 1.99
C SER A 319 24.81 -38.81 2.18
N TYR A 320 25.16 -38.05 1.15
CA TYR A 320 26.20 -37.05 1.31
C TYR A 320 25.64 -35.83 2.03
N SER A 321 26.31 -35.41 3.11
CA SER A 321 25.91 -34.24 3.93
C SER A 321 27.15 -33.31 4.03
N PHE A 322 26.93 -32.01 3.90
CA PHE A 322 27.96 -30.99 3.91
C PHE A 322 27.75 -30.00 5.06
#